data_3658be733ec3d1bb9d84441a550b7864
#
_entry.id   3658be733ec3d1bb9d84441a550b7864
#
_cell.length_a   1.000
_cell.length_b   1.000
_cell.length_c   1.000
_cell.angle_alpha   90.00
_cell.angle_beta   90.00
_cell.angle_gamma   90.00
#
_symmetry.space_group_name_H-M   'P 1'
#
loop_
_entity.id
_entity.type
_entity.pdbx_description
1 polymer ?
#
loop_
_entity_poly.entity_id
_entity_poly.type
_entity_poly.pdbx_seq_one_letter_code
_entity_poly.pdbx_strand_id
1 'polypeptide(L)'
;MITFYLFLGILTSVAGALPLGAVNIAVINTTIKEDTKKAFRIALAAGVGEVLLALFALHCSMELTDFFENNQWIQIVIISIFLIIGVYFLARTNKTESAKEIKKNKFGKSKFLTGFSLAFLNPPVIIYWIVAISLTNKHLFELTLYTPLIALFLFFSGIYLGKIGTLYLYSKWGNKMASKSNNSKTKLFKIIGIALIVISVVQGLKFFIV
;
A
#
# COMPACT_ATOMS: atom_id res chain seq x y z
N MET A 1 19.70 -17.57 -0.01
CA MET A 1 18.35 -17.51 0.55
C MET A 1 18.07 -16.19 1.29
N ILE A 2 19.00 -15.67 2.11
CA ILE A 2 18.77 -14.43 2.90
C ILE A 2 18.47 -13.19 2.03
N THR A 3 19.15 -13.03 0.89
CA THR A 3 18.92 -11.92 -0.05
C THR A 3 17.51 -11.90 -0.65
N PHE A 4 16.82 -13.03 -0.66
CA PHE A 4 15.45 -13.14 -1.14
C PHE A 4 14.47 -12.28 -0.33
N TYR A 5 14.68 -12.15 0.99
CA TYR A 5 13.86 -11.29 1.84
C TYR A 5 13.93 -9.82 1.43
N LEU A 6 15.10 -9.34 1.00
CA LEU A 6 15.26 -7.99 0.47
C LEU A 6 14.42 -7.78 -0.80
N PHE A 7 14.54 -8.71 -1.77
CA PHE A 7 13.78 -8.63 -3.01
C PHE A 7 12.28 -8.72 -2.77
N LEU A 8 11.85 -9.59 -1.87
CA LEU A 8 10.44 -9.71 -1.51
C LEU A 8 9.92 -8.40 -0.90
N GLY A 9 10.67 -7.79 0.04
CA GLY A 9 10.31 -6.50 0.61
C GLY A 9 10.18 -5.40 -0.45
N ILE A 10 11.11 -5.36 -1.42
CA ILE A 10 11.05 -4.42 -2.55
C ILE A 10 9.79 -4.67 -3.38
N LEU A 11 9.55 -5.91 -3.81
CA LEU A 11 8.44 -6.25 -4.69
C LEU A 11 7.08 -5.97 -4.04
N THR A 12 6.90 -6.37 -2.78
CA THR A 12 5.66 -6.12 -2.04
C THR A 12 5.43 -4.62 -1.84
N SER A 13 6.47 -3.86 -1.46
CA SER A 13 6.33 -2.41 -1.29
C SER A 13 6.04 -1.69 -2.60
N VAL A 14 6.69 -2.09 -3.71
CA VAL A 14 6.39 -1.56 -5.04
C VAL A 14 4.94 -1.85 -5.41
N ALA A 15 4.47 -3.08 -5.24
CA ALA A 15 3.09 -3.46 -5.54
C ALA A 15 2.07 -2.62 -4.74
N GLY A 16 2.30 -2.43 -3.43
CA GLY A 16 1.46 -1.58 -2.57
C GLY A 16 1.53 -0.09 -2.87
N ALA A 17 2.64 0.38 -3.46
CA ALA A 17 2.83 1.79 -3.80
C ALA A 17 2.35 2.16 -5.22
N LEU A 18 2.10 1.18 -6.10
CA LEU A 18 1.61 1.44 -7.47
C LEU A 18 0.26 2.16 -7.53
N PRO A 19 -0.73 1.87 -6.68
CA PRO A 19 -1.95 2.68 -6.64
C PRO A 19 -1.66 4.12 -6.21
N LEU A 20 -2.23 5.09 -6.97
CA LEU A 20 -2.08 6.51 -6.66
C LEU A 20 -2.79 6.88 -5.34
N GLY A 21 -2.08 6.69 -4.24
CA GLY A 21 -2.52 7.07 -2.90
C GLY A 21 -2.19 8.52 -2.51
N ALA A 22 -2.57 8.90 -1.29
CA ALA A 22 -2.37 10.26 -0.77
C ALA A 22 -0.89 10.69 -0.76
N VAL A 23 0.02 9.77 -0.42
CA VAL A 23 1.48 10.02 -0.41
C VAL A 23 1.99 10.30 -1.83
N ASN A 24 1.58 9.48 -2.80
CA ASN A 24 2.02 9.62 -4.19
C ASN A 24 1.57 10.97 -4.76
N ILE A 25 0.32 11.35 -4.48
CA ILE A 25 -0.23 12.66 -4.89
C ILE A 25 0.52 13.81 -4.20
N ALA A 26 0.85 13.67 -2.91
CA ALA A 26 1.63 14.69 -2.18
C ALA A 26 3.03 14.85 -2.77
N VAL A 27 3.72 13.74 -3.12
CA VAL A 27 5.03 13.77 -3.77
C VAL A 27 4.95 14.46 -5.13
N ILE A 28 4.00 14.05 -5.99
CA ILE A 28 3.80 14.66 -7.32
C ILE A 28 3.52 16.17 -7.20
N ASN A 29 2.56 16.54 -6.34
CA ASN A 29 2.20 17.96 -6.17
C ASN A 29 3.35 18.79 -5.62
N THR A 30 4.14 18.24 -4.68
CA THR A 30 5.30 18.96 -4.15
C THR A 30 6.39 19.11 -5.21
N THR A 31 6.62 18.08 -6.03
CA THR A 31 7.56 18.18 -7.16
C THR A 31 7.18 19.28 -8.12
N ILE A 32 5.87 19.36 -8.48
CA ILE A 32 5.37 20.33 -9.46
C ILE A 32 5.33 21.76 -8.88
N LYS A 33 4.88 21.91 -7.63
CA LYS A 33 4.63 23.23 -7.03
C LYS A 33 5.85 23.83 -6.32
N GLU A 34 6.80 23.00 -5.93
CA GLU A 34 7.95 23.43 -5.16
C GLU A 34 9.25 22.94 -5.81
N ASP A 35 9.75 21.76 -5.38
CA ASP A 35 10.95 21.15 -5.93
C ASP A 35 11.04 19.63 -5.62
N THR A 36 11.89 18.94 -6.38
CA THR A 36 12.15 17.50 -6.23
C THR A 36 12.80 17.14 -4.89
N LYS A 37 13.63 18.05 -4.32
CA LYS A 37 14.31 17.78 -3.03
C LYS A 37 13.31 17.72 -1.89
N LYS A 38 12.33 18.64 -1.89
CA LYS A 38 11.24 18.63 -0.88
C LYS A 38 10.32 17.43 -1.06
N ALA A 39 10.00 17.06 -2.29
CA ALA A 39 9.24 15.86 -2.60
C ALA A 39 9.97 14.60 -2.11
N PHE A 40 11.29 14.53 -2.28
CA PHE A 40 12.09 13.42 -1.79
C PHE A 40 12.11 13.30 -0.26
N ARG A 41 12.07 14.42 0.48
CA ARG A 41 11.90 14.40 1.94
C ARG A 41 10.55 13.77 2.36
N ILE A 42 9.49 14.00 1.60
CA ILE A 42 8.20 13.32 1.80
C ILE A 42 8.36 11.83 1.56
N ALA A 43 9.06 11.43 0.50
CA ALA A 43 9.27 10.02 0.16
C ALA A 43 10.06 9.28 1.24
N LEU A 44 11.15 9.87 1.75
CA LEU A 44 11.95 9.29 2.84
C LEU A 44 11.11 9.06 4.10
N ALA A 45 10.33 10.06 4.50
CA ALA A 45 9.48 9.96 5.67
C ALA A 45 8.33 8.97 5.51
N ALA A 46 7.75 8.91 4.30
CA ALA A 46 6.72 7.93 3.97
C ALA A 46 7.27 6.50 3.99
N GLY A 47 8.51 6.28 3.56
CA GLY A 47 9.18 5.00 3.70
C GLY A 47 9.31 4.53 5.14
N VAL A 48 9.69 5.43 6.07
CA VAL A 48 9.72 5.12 7.51
C VAL A 48 8.32 4.77 8.02
N GLY A 49 7.31 5.57 7.68
CA GLY A 49 5.92 5.31 8.09
C GLY A 49 5.41 3.95 7.60
N GLU A 50 5.77 3.57 6.37
CA GLU A 50 5.37 2.27 5.80
C GLU A 50 6.08 1.09 6.47
N VAL A 51 7.36 1.21 6.78
CA VAL A 51 8.10 0.19 7.55
C VAL A 51 7.46 -0.03 8.92
N LEU A 52 7.08 1.04 9.63
CA LEU A 52 6.41 0.92 10.92
C LEU A 52 5.04 0.25 10.80
N LEU A 53 4.26 0.56 9.74
CA LEU A 53 2.99 -0.12 9.48
C LEU A 53 3.18 -1.60 9.15
N ALA A 54 4.20 -1.94 8.36
CA ALA A 54 4.51 -3.33 8.04
C ALA A 54 4.99 -4.12 9.26
N LEU A 55 5.76 -3.49 10.15
CA LEU A 55 6.14 -4.07 11.45
C LEU A 55 4.90 -4.32 12.33
N PHE A 56 4.01 -3.34 12.41
CA PHE A 56 2.77 -3.50 13.14
C PHE A 56 1.90 -4.60 12.53
N ALA A 57 1.78 -4.65 11.21
CA ALA A 57 1.04 -5.68 10.49
C ALA A 57 1.66 -7.08 10.69
N LEU A 58 3.00 -7.19 10.76
CA LEU A 58 3.68 -8.44 11.07
C LEU A 58 3.30 -8.96 12.47
N HIS A 59 3.29 -8.08 13.46
CA HIS A 59 2.87 -8.42 14.81
C HIS A 59 1.39 -8.84 14.86
N CYS A 60 0.52 -8.05 14.24
CA CYS A 60 -0.90 -8.36 14.18
C CYS A 60 -1.23 -9.60 13.35
N SER A 61 -0.48 -9.88 12.27
CA SER A 61 -0.77 -11.02 11.39
C SER A 61 -0.61 -12.37 12.09
N MET A 62 0.27 -12.46 13.08
CA MET A 62 0.45 -13.70 13.86
C MET A 62 -0.77 -13.99 14.73
N GLU A 63 -1.27 -13.00 15.46
CA GLU A 63 -2.45 -13.14 16.31
C GLU A 63 -3.75 -13.21 15.51
N LEU A 64 -3.82 -12.45 14.40
CA LEU A 64 -4.99 -12.42 13.54
C LEU A 64 -5.14 -13.68 12.68
N THR A 65 -4.05 -14.37 12.32
CA THR A 65 -4.15 -15.61 11.55
C THR A 65 -4.93 -16.66 12.30
N ASP A 66 -4.56 -16.94 13.56
CA ASP A 66 -5.26 -17.88 14.41
C ASP A 66 -6.71 -17.46 14.68
N PHE A 67 -6.94 -16.17 14.86
CA PHE A 67 -8.27 -15.62 15.06
C PHE A 67 -9.14 -15.73 13.81
N PHE A 68 -8.58 -15.50 12.61
CA PHE A 68 -9.29 -15.63 11.34
C PHE A 68 -9.56 -17.09 10.97
N GLU A 69 -8.63 -17.99 11.24
CA GLU A 69 -8.83 -19.43 11.00
C GLU A 69 -9.92 -20.01 11.90
N ASN A 70 -10.02 -19.53 13.12
CA ASN A 70 -11.02 -19.98 14.08
C ASN A 70 -12.40 -19.31 13.92
N ASN A 71 -12.52 -18.22 13.13
CA ASN A 71 -13.75 -17.45 13.02
C ASN A 71 -14.18 -17.26 11.55
N GLN A 72 -14.87 -18.25 11.01
CA GLN A 72 -15.34 -18.26 9.62
C GLN A 72 -16.18 -17.03 9.24
N TRP A 73 -17.01 -16.52 10.16
CA TRP A 73 -17.84 -15.33 9.88
C TRP A 73 -17.01 -14.09 9.56
N ILE A 74 -15.81 -13.96 10.14
CA ILE A 74 -14.92 -12.82 9.87
C ILE A 74 -14.35 -12.91 8.46
N GLN A 75 -14.04 -14.12 7.99
CA GLN A 75 -13.61 -14.34 6.61
C GLN A 75 -14.69 -13.87 5.63
N ILE A 76 -15.96 -14.20 5.89
CA ILE A 76 -17.11 -13.76 5.09
C ILE A 76 -17.22 -12.22 5.09
N VAL A 77 -17.06 -11.58 6.24
CA VAL A 77 -17.09 -10.12 6.35
C VAL A 77 -15.97 -9.48 5.52
N ILE A 78 -14.73 -9.98 5.60
CA ILE A 78 -13.59 -9.46 4.84
C ILE A 78 -13.80 -9.63 3.33
N ILE A 79 -14.24 -10.82 2.89
CA ILE A 79 -14.57 -11.10 1.49
C ILE A 79 -15.63 -10.11 0.99
N SER A 80 -16.68 -9.89 1.79
CA SER A 80 -17.76 -8.95 1.47
C SER A 80 -17.26 -7.50 1.35
N ILE A 81 -16.38 -7.07 2.27
CA ILE A 81 -15.77 -5.74 2.23
C ILE A 81 -14.90 -5.58 0.97
N PHE A 82 -14.06 -6.54 0.61
CA PHE A 82 -13.25 -6.47 -0.60
C PHE A 82 -14.10 -6.44 -1.87
N LEU A 83 -15.20 -7.19 -1.89
CA LEU A 83 -16.13 -7.18 -3.00
C LEU A 83 -16.82 -5.81 -3.13
N ILE A 84 -17.32 -5.25 -2.04
CA ILE A 84 -17.96 -3.92 -2.03
C ILE A 84 -16.97 -2.84 -2.49
N ILE A 85 -15.76 -2.83 -1.96
CA ILE A 85 -14.71 -1.87 -2.35
C ILE A 85 -14.32 -2.05 -3.82
N GLY A 86 -14.20 -3.29 -4.29
CA GLY A 86 -13.90 -3.61 -5.68
C GLY A 86 -14.97 -3.08 -6.63
N VAL A 87 -16.24 -3.34 -6.33
CA VAL A 87 -17.38 -2.83 -7.08
C VAL A 87 -17.44 -1.29 -7.04
N TYR A 88 -17.22 -0.69 -5.88
CA TYR A 88 -17.15 0.77 -5.74
C TYR A 88 -16.07 1.39 -6.64
N PHE A 89 -14.87 0.80 -6.71
CA PHE A 89 -13.81 1.28 -7.60
C PHE A 89 -14.15 1.11 -9.08
N LEU A 90 -14.87 0.07 -9.45
CA LEU A 90 -15.37 -0.10 -10.83
C LEU A 90 -16.47 0.91 -11.18
N ALA A 91 -17.40 1.15 -10.26
CA ALA A 91 -18.51 2.07 -10.47
C ALA A 91 -18.07 3.55 -10.51
N ARG A 92 -16.98 3.89 -9.83
CA ARG A 92 -16.47 5.28 -9.70
C ARG A 92 -15.78 5.82 -10.95
N THR A 93 -15.82 5.13 -12.09
CA THR A 93 -15.04 5.47 -13.30
C THR A 93 -15.42 6.79 -13.97
N ASN A 94 -16.50 7.49 -13.60
CA ASN A 94 -17.02 8.64 -14.35
C ASN A 94 -17.20 9.95 -13.58
N LYS A 95 -16.82 10.04 -12.30
CA LYS A 95 -16.86 11.34 -11.63
C LYS A 95 -15.45 11.92 -11.57
N THR A 96 -15.21 12.90 -12.42
CA THR A 96 -14.12 13.86 -12.33
C THR A 96 -14.24 14.60 -10.98
N GLU A 97 -13.81 13.99 -9.90
CA GLU A 97 -13.42 14.82 -8.77
C GLU A 97 -12.15 15.55 -9.23
N SER A 98 -12.32 16.81 -9.64
CA SER A 98 -11.27 17.81 -9.50
C SER A 98 -10.55 17.44 -8.20
N ALA A 99 -9.23 17.23 -8.29
CA ALA A 99 -8.44 17.01 -7.11
C ALA A 99 -8.91 18.05 -6.09
N LYS A 100 -9.72 17.63 -5.10
CA LYS A 100 -10.02 18.49 -3.96
C LYS A 100 -8.64 18.91 -3.56
N GLU A 101 -8.34 20.19 -3.78
CA GLU A 101 -7.13 20.77 -3.23
C GLU A 101 -7.07 20.24 -1.84
N ILE A 102 -6.04 19.42 -1.57
CA ILE A 102 -5.78 19.03 -0.19
C ILE A 102 -5.74 20.37 0.49
N LYS A 103 -6.87 20.75 1.15
CA LYS A 103 -7.00 22.01 1.89
C LYS A 103 -5.66 22.16 2.52
N LYS A 104 -5.01 23.32 2.35
CA LYS A 104 -3.72 23.65 2.96
C LYS A 104 -3.75 23.09 4.38
N ASN A 105 -3.41 21.80 4.48
CA ASN A 105 -3.41 21.14 5.76
C ASN A 105 -2.38 21.90 6.56
N LYS A 106 -2.84 22.49 7.63
CA LYS A 106 -2.03 23.10 8.69
C LYS A 106 -1.02 22.12 9.31
N PHE A 107 -0.90 20.92 8.75
CA PHE A 107 0.16 19.96 9.04
C PHE A 107 1.47 20.53 8.55
N GLY A 108 2.05 21.22 9.46
CA GLY A 108 3.36 21.74 9.64
C GLY A 108 4.22 22.07 8.42
N LYS A 109 4.96 23.10 8.54
CA LYS A 109 6.05 23.52 7.65
C LYS A 109 7.05 22.40 7.31
N SER A 110 6.98 21.21 7.95
CA SER A 110 7.87 20.07 7.76
C SER A 110 7.32 19.06 6.73
N LYS A 111 8.01 18.94 5.61
CA LYS A 111 7.71 17.92 4.55
C LYS A 111 7.89 16.50 5.07
N PHE A 112 8.80 16.31 6.02
CA PHE A 112 9.00 15.02 6.67
C PHE A 112 7.76 14.59 7.43
N LEU A 113 7.21 15.44 8.30
CA LEU A 113 6.01 15.12 9.05
C LEU A 113 4.81 14.85 8.14
N THR A 114 4.70 15.62 7.04
CA THR A 114 3.64 15.38 6.04
C THR A 114 3.75 13.98 5.42
N GLY A 115 4.94 13.58 4.98
CA GLY A 115 5.15 12.26 4.38
C GLY A 115 4.88 11.12 5.36
N PHE A 116 5.42 11.25 6.57
CA PHE A 116 5.22 10.27 7.64
C PHE A 116 3.73 10.10 7.99
N SER A 117 3.05 11.20 8.28
CA SER A 117 1.63 11.15 8.68
C SER A 117 0.74 10.60 7.57
N LEU A 118 0.97 10.99 6.31
CA LEU A 118 0.20 10.47 5.17
C LEU A 118 0.43 8.97 4.92
N ALA A 119 1.59 8.44 5.26
CA ALA A 119 1.86 7.01 5.15
C ALA A 119 1.33 6.25 6.38
N PHE A 120 1.70 6.70 7.58
CA PHE A 120 1.40 6.00 8.83
C PHE A 120 -0.09 6.02 9.19
N LEU A 121 -0.78 7.14 8.95
CA LEU A 121 -2.21 7.27 9.21
C LEU A 121 -3.07 6.86 8.00
N ASN A 122 -2.64 5.85 7.25
CA ASN A 122 -3.35 5.38 6.05
C ASN A 122 -3.95 3.98 6.28
N PRO A 123 -5.22 3.86 6.69
CA PRO A 123 -5.83 2.56 7.01
C PRO A 123 -5.76 1.52 5.88
N PRO A 124 -6.00 1.86 4.60
CA PRO A 124 -5.80 0.94 3.49
C PRO A 124 -4.42 0.30 3.43
N VAL A 125 -3.36 1.00 3.84
CA VAL A 125 -1.99 0.47 3.82
C VAL A 125 -1.79 -0.57 4.93
N ILE A 126 -2.41 -0.39 6.10
CA ILE A 126 -2.38 -1.40 7.17
C ILE A 126 -3.00 -2.71 6.67
N ILE A 127 -4.20 -2.62 6.07
CA ILE A 127 -4.91 -3.78 5.52
C ILE A 127 -4.06 -4.46 4.44
N TYR A 128 -3.46 -3.67 3.54
CA TYR A 128 -2.56 -4.19 2.53
C TYR A 128 -1.42 -5.01 3.14
N TRP A 129 -0.73 -4.49 4.17
CA TRP A 129 0.40 -5.18 4.80
C TRP A 129 -0.02 -6.44 5.55
N ILE A 130 -1.15 -6.42 6.24
CA ILE A 130 -1.69 -7.63 6.89
C ILE A 130 -1.93 -8.73 5.84
N VAL A 131 -2.59 -8.39 4.74
CA VAL A 131 -2.86 -9.33 3.64
C VAL A 131 -1.56 -9.80 2.97
N ALA A 132 -0.64 -8.89 2.67
CA ALA A 132 0.63 -9.23 2.01
C ALA A 132 1.50 -10.17 2.86
N ILE A 133 1.59 -9.93 4.17
CA ILE A 133 2.34 -10.78 5.10
C ILE A 133 1.64 -12.14 5.26
N SER A 134 0.31 -12.16 5.42
CA SER A 134 -0.45 -13.41 5.52
C SER A 134 -0.30 -14.27 4.26
N LEU A 135 -0.36 -13.67 3.07
CA LEU A 135 -0.13 -14.39 1.81
C LEU A 135 1.30 -14.91 1.69
N THR A 136 2.28 -14.13 2.15
CA THR A 136 3.68 -14.55 2.19
C THR A 136 3.85 -15.78 3.07
N ASN A 137 3.29 -15.75 4.27
CA ASN A 137 3.34 -16.86 5.23
C ASN A 137 2.68 -18.13 4.67
N LYS A 138 1.57 -17.97 3.97
CA LYS A 138 0.81 -19.13 3.46
C LYS A 138 1.45 -19.80 2.23
N HIS A 139 2.13 -19.03 1.37
CA HIS A 139 2.51 -19.51 0.03
C HIS A 139 4.00 -19.48 -0.27
N LEU A 140 4.80 -18.72 0.48
CA LEU A 140 6.21 -18.53 0.16
C LEU A 140 7.14 -19.05 1.28
N PHE A 141 7.09 -18.46 2.44
CA PHE A 141 7.87 -18.86 3.62
C PHE A 141 7.37 -18.10 4.85
N GLU A 142 7.63 -18.68 6.00
CA GLU A 142 7.21 -18.10 7.27
C GLU A 142 7.95 -16.79 7.56
N LEU A 143 7.19 -15.68 7.52
CA LEU A 143 7.63 -14.36 7.92
C LEU A 143 6.95 -14.03 9.26
N THR A 144 7.62 -14.34 10.35
CA THR A 144 7.12 -14.19 11.71
C THR A 144 8.13 -13.40 12.56
N LEU A 145 7.77 -13.06 13.78
CA LEU A 145 8.71 -12.45 14.74
C LEU A 145 9.85 -13.38 15.13
N TYR A 146 9.72 -14.68 14.88
CA TYR A 146 10.77 -15.67 15.11
C TYR A 146 11.72 -15.83 13.92
N THR A 147 11.43 -15.20 12.78
CA THR A 147 12.32 -15.16 11.63
C THR A 147 13.65 -14.52 12.04
N PRO A 148 14.81 -15.03 11.57
CA PRO A 148 16.12 -14.48 11.92
C PRO A 148 16.18 -12.97 11.71
N LEU A 149 16.72 -12.23 12.69
CA LEU A 149 16.75 -10.77 12.68
C LEU A 149 17.34 -10.18 11.39
N ILE A 150 18.37 -10.84 10.84
CA ILE A 150 18.99 -10.40 9.58
C ILE A 150 18.03 -10.49 8.39
N ALA A 151 17.16 -11.52 8.36
CA ALA A 151 16.16 -11.68 7.32
C ALA A 151 15.05 -10.62 7.45
N LEU A 152 14.58 -10.37 8.67
CA LEU A 152 13.63 -9.28 8.96
C LEU A 152 14.22 -7.92 8.59
N PHE A 153 15.47 -7.65 8.98
CA PHE A 153 16.14 -6.42 8.63
C PHE A 153 16.23 -6.22 7.11
N LEU A 154 16.56 -7.25 6.36
CA LEU A 154 16.60 -7.20 4.89
C LEU A 154 15.21 -6.98 4.30
N PHE A 155 14.19 -7.67 4.81
CA PHE A 155 12.81 -7.49 4.35
C PHE A 155 12.33 -6.05 4.55
N PHE A 156 12.49 -5.48 5.75
CA PHE A 156 12.08 -4.11 6.04
C PHE A 156 12.93 -3.06 5.32
N SER A 157 14.22 -3.34 5.10
CA SER A 157 15.08 -2.51 4.24
C SER A 157 14.57 -2.55 2.80
N GLY A 158 14.14 -3.71 2.32
CA GLY A 158 13.50 -3.86 1.02
C GLY A 158 12.22 -3.04 0.89
N ILE A 159 11.35 -3.07 1.91
CA ILE A 159 10.14 -2.24 1.96
C ILE A 159 10.49 -0.76 1.82
N TYR A 160 11.45 -0.31 2.62
CA TYR A 160 11.90 1.08 2.61
C TYR A 160 12.43 1.51 1.23
N LEU A 161 13.30 0.71 0.65
CA LEU A 161 13.89 0.97 -0.68
C LEU A 161 12.83 0.93 -1.78
N GLY A 162 11.92 -0.04 -1.76
CA GLY A 162 10.83 -0.16 -2.72
C GLY A 162 9.91 1.05 -2.69
N LYS A 163 9.56 1.52 -1.48
CA LYS A 163 8.73 2.73 -1.30
C LYS A 163 9.40 3.97 -1.84
N ILE A 164 10.64 4.23 -1.41
CA ILE A 164 11.38 5.41 -1.85
C ILE A 164 11.59 5.37 -3.37
N GLY A 165 11.99 4.23 -3.92
CA GLY A 165 12.19 4.06 -5.36
C GLY A 165 10.93 4.38 -6.15
N THR A 166 9.78 3.83 -5.74
CA THR A 166 8.50 4.09 -6.40
C THR A 166 8.09 5.56 -6.30
N LEU A 167 8.22 6.17 -5.12
CA LEU A 167 7.88 7.59 -4.94
C LEU A 167 8.86 8.52 -5.69
N TYR A 168 10.13 8.14 -5.81
CA TYR A 168 11.10 8.86 -6.63
C TYR A 168 10.72 8.81 -8.11
N LEU A 169 10.29 7.66 -8.61
CA LEU A 169 9.78 7.54 -9.98
C LEU A 169 8.53 8.40 -10.19
N TYR A 170 7.61 8.43 -9.24
CA TYR A 170 6.45 9.33 -9.28
C TYR A 170 6.87 10.81 -9.27
N SER A 171 7.88 11.18 -8.49
CA SER A 171 8.44 12.53 -8.51
C SER A 171 9.03 12.88 -9.89
N LYS A 172 9.87 12.00 -10.46
CA LYS A 172 10.53 12.23 -11.74
C LYS A 172 9.53 12.31 -12.91
N TRP A 173 8.48 11.49 -12.89
CA TRP A 173 7.47 11.44 -13.94
C TRP A 173 6.21 12.25 -13.64
N GLY A 174 6.17 12.95 -12.51
CA GLY A 174 5.01 13.68 -12.03
C GLY A 174 4.46 14.67 -13.06
N ASN A 175 5.33 15.41 -13.74
CA ASN A 175 4.93 16.34 -14.80
C ASN A 175 4.28 15.64 -16.02
N LYS A 176 4.81 14.48 -16.43
CA LYS A 176 4.22 13.67 -17.51
C LYS A 176 2.92 12.99 -17.06
N MET A 177 2.80 12.62 -15.79
CA MET A 177 1.60 11.97 -15.25
C MET A 177 0.50 13.00 -14.97
N ALA A 178 0.82 14.22 -14.60
CA ALA A 178 -0.16 15.28 -14.36
C ALA A 178 -0.90 15.65 -15.65
N SER A 179 -0.22 15.69 -16.80
CA SER A 179 -0.82 15.97 -18.10
C SER A 179 -1.66 14.81 -18.67
N LYS A 180 -1.37 13.56 -18.30
CA LYS A 180 -2.11 12.35 -18.71
C LYS A 180 -3.11 11.85 -17.65
N SER A 181 -3.25 12.56 -16.55
CA SER A 181 -3.80 12.05 -15.28
C SER A 181 -5.26 11.56 -15.32
N ASN A 182 -6.13 12.14 -16.14
CA ASN A 182 -7.56 11.76 -16.08
C ASN A 182 -7.84 10.35 -16.60
N ASN A 183 -7.18 9.92 -17.68
CA ASN A 183 -7.42 8.61 -18.26
C ASN A 183 -6.65 7.50 -17.52
N SER A 184 -5.48 7.82 -16.95
CA SER A 184 -4.66 6.87 -16.21
C SER A 184 -5.24 6.54 -14.84
N LYS A 185 -5.83 7.50 -14.13
CA LYS A 185 -6.50 7.28 -12.83
C LYS A 185 -7.66 6.33 -12.97
N THR A 186 -8.50 6.54 -13.98
CA THR A 186 -9.67 5.68 -14.25
C THR A 186 -9.26 4.25 -14.56
N LYS A 187 -8.22 4.04 -15.39
CA LYS A 187 -7.68 2.70 -15.70
C LYS A 187 -7.14 2.02 -14.45
N LEU A 188 -6.45 2.75 -13.60
CA LEU A 188 -5.82 2.23 -12.38
C LEU A 188 -6.88 1.81 -11.35
N PHE A 189 -7.92 2.61 -11.14
CA PHE A 189 -9.06 2.24 -10.29
C PHE A 189 -9.79 1.01 -10.82
N LYS A 190 -9.96 0.88 -12.15
CA LYS A 190 -10.53 -0.33 -12.77
C LYS A 190 -9.68 -1.56 -12.48
N ILE A 191 -8.36 -1.48 -12.66
CA ILE A 191 -7.44 -2.62 -12.41
C ILE A 191 -7.50 -3.04 -10.95
N ILE A 192 -7.44 -2.09 -10.01
CA ILE A 192 -7.54 -2.38 -8.57
C ILE A 192 -8.91 -2.98 -8.24
N GLY A 193 -10.00 -2.41 -8.77
CA GLY A 193 -11.35 -2.92 -8.56
C GLY A 193 -11.49 -4.36 -9.06
N ILE A 194 -11.01 -4.67 -10.26
CA ILE A 194 -11.00 -6.03 -10.83
C ILE A 194 -10.17 -6.97 -9.95
N ALA A 195 -8.96 -6.57 -9.53
CA ALA A 195 -8.10 -7.39 -8.69
C ALA A 195 -8.77 -7.73 -7.34
N LEU A 196 -9.40 -6.76 -6.70
CA LEU A 196 -10.13 -6.98 -5.43
C LEU A 196 -11.32 -7.93 -5.61
N ILE A 197 -12.08 -7.81 -6.71
CA ILE A 197 -13.19 -8.70 -7.01
C ILE A 197 -12.67 -10.13 -7.27
N VAL A 198 -11.62 -10.27 -8.06
CA VAL A 198 -11.02 -11.60 -8.33
C VAL A 198 -10.55 -12.25 -7.03
N ILE A 199 -9.86 -11.52 -6.16
CA ILE A 199 -9.43 -12.02 -4.85
C ILE A 199 -10.65 -12.44 -4.01
N SER A 200 -11.69 -11.62 -3.96
CA SER A 200 -12.92 -11.92 -3.20
C SER A 200 -13.62 -13.18 -3.72
N VAL A 201 -13.73 -13.33 -5.05
CA VAL A 201 -14.37 -14.50 -5.68
C VAL A 201 -13.53 -15.76 -5.43
N VAL A 202 -12.20 -15.70 -5.60
CA VAL A 202 -11.32 -16.86 -5.36
C VAL A 202 -11.37 -17.30 -3.89
N GLN A 203 -11.35 -16.35 -2.96
CA GLN A 203 -11.47 -16.67 -1.52
C GLN A 203 -12.86 -17.20 -1.17
N GLY A 204 -13.93 -16.61 -1.74
CA GLY A 204 -15.29 -17.09 -1.57
C GLY A 204 -15.47 -18.51 -2.07
N LEU A 205 -14.96 -18.83 -3.27
CA LEU A 205 -15.01 -20.20 -3.82
C LEU A 205 -14.25 -21.20 -2.93
N LYS A 206 -13.08 -20.85 -2.41
CA LYS A 206 -12.35 -21.72 -1.48
C LYS A 206 -13.14 -21.99 -0.21
N PHE A 207 -13.88 -21.01 0.28
CA PHE A 207 -14.71 -21.15 1.48
C PHE A 207 -15.88 -22.13 1.28
N PHE A 208 -16.41 -22.25 0.05
CA PHE A 208 -17.52 -23.16 -0.27
C PHE A 208 -17.05 -24.57 -0.69
N ILE A 209 -15.77 -24.73 -1.07
CA ILE A 209 -15.23 -26.01 -1.57
C ILE A 209 -14.54 -26.82 -0.44
N VAL A 210 -14.16 -26.17 0.64
CA VAL A 210 -13.57 -26.79 1.85
C VAL A 210 -14.63 -26.89 2.94
#